data_cb8583ea549d71cc4d9e8cce80581745
#
_entry.id   cb8583ea549d71cc4d9e8cce80581745
#
_cell.length_a   1.000
_cell.length_b   1.000
_cell.length_c   1.000
_cell.angle_alpha   90.00
_cell.angle_beta   90.00
_cell.angle_gamma   90.00
#
_symmetry.space_group_name_H-M   'P 1'
#
loop_
_entity.id
_entity.type
_entity.pdbx_description
1 polymer ?
#
loop_
_entity_poly.entity_id
_entity_poly.type
_entity_poly.pdbx_seq_one_letter_code
_entity_poly.pdbx_strand_id
1 'polypeptide(L)'
;MQIKVKKLEKEAKLPVRAHATDSGADLFALQETVLPARQISKVRTGIALELPENTSGCVWGKSSVETKGIKVMAGLIDAPYRGEIIVCFYNLNDTPFTFEKGQKIAQLVVLPTLYPTFVEGEISQTERAQGGFGSTGSK
;
A
#
# COMPACT_ATOMS: atom_id res chain seq x y z
N MET A 1 18.08 2.79 9.09
CA MET A 1 17.32 1.50 9.04
C MET A 1 17.49 0.86 7.67
N GLN A 2 17.72 -0.43 7.64
CA GLN A 2 17.75 -1.23 6.42
C GLN A 2 16.65 -2.29 6.48
N ILE A 3 15.99 -2.53 5.35
CA ILE A 3 15.00 -3.58 5.20
C ILE A 3 15.51 -4.56 4.17
N LYS A 4 15.58 -5.84 4.56
CA LYS A 4 15.98 -6.89 3.62
C LYS A 4 14.83 -7.15 2.65
N VAL A 5 15.18 -7.23 1.38
CA VAL A 5 14.26 -7.56 0.29
C VAL A 5 14.76 -8.82 -0.40
N LYS A 6 13.92 -9.83 -0.46
CA LYS A 6 14.18 -11.06 -1.21
C LYS A 6 13.50 -10.98 -2.57
N LYS A 7 14.25 -11.16 -3.64
CA LYS A 7 13.69 -11.37 -4.97
C LYS A 7 13.24 -12.84 -5.07
N LEU A 8 11.95 -13.04 -5.32
CA LEU A 8 11.35 -14.36 -5.56
C LEU A 8 11.47 -14.76 -7.02
N GLU A 9 11.62 -13.77 -7.89
CA GLU A 9 11.81 -13.92 -9.32
C GLU A 9 13.02 -13.08 -9.75
N LYS A 10 13.82 -13.62 -10.69
CA LYS A 10 15.06 -12.96 -11.14
C LYS A 10 14.85 -11.53 -11.64
N GLU A 11 13.71 -11.29 -12.29
CA GLU A 11 13.39 -10.01 -12.92
C GLU A 11 12.70 -9.01 -11.99
N ALA A 12 12.39 -9.42 -10.75
CA ALA A 12 11.79 -8.53 -9.77
C ALA A 12 12.70 -7.34 -9.47
N LYS A 13 12.09 -6.18 -9.25
CA LYS A 13 12.80 -4.95 -8.90
C LYS A 13 12.63 -4.66 -7.42
N LEU A 14 13.70 -4.21 -6.76
CA LEU A 14 13.62 -3.71 -5.40
C LEU A 14 12.85 -2.40 -5.34
N PRO A 15 12.18 -2.09 -4.21
CA PRO A 15 11.57 -0.78 -4.02
C PRO A 15 12.60 0.34 -4.13
N VAL A 16 12.27 1.41 -4.84
CA VAL A 16 13.19 2.54 -5.08
C VAL A 16 12.49 3.86 -4.79
N ARG A 17 13.15 4.76 -4.05
CA ARG A 17 12.74 6.17 -3.96
C ARG A 17 13.30 6.94 -5.14
N ALA A 18 12.47 7.78 -5.75
CA ALA A 18 12.91 8.70 -6.79
C ALA A 18 13.84 9.78 -6.21
N HIS A 19 13.51 10.28 -5.01
CA HIS A 19 14.32 11.21 -4.24
C HIS A 19 14.55 10.64 -2.83
N ALA A 20 15.69 10.95 -2.23
CA ALA A 20 16.09 10.37 -0.94
C ALA A 20 15.08 10.62 0.20
N THR A 21 14.34 11.70 0.14
CA THR A 21 13.37 12.14 1.15
C THR A 21 11.91 11.86 0.78
N ASP A 22 11.65 11.17 -0.33
CA ASP A 22 10.28 10.75 -0.67
C ASP A 22 9.74 9.80 0.39
N SER A 23 8.48 9.98 0.79
CA SER A 23 7.86 9.14 1.81
C SER A 23 7.71 7.69 1.38
N GLY A 24 7.41 7.46 0.11
CA GLY A 24 7.19 6.14 -0.46
C GLY A 24 8.34 5.68 -1.35
N ALA A 25 8.59 4.37 -1.34
CA ALA A 25 9.44 3.71 -2.32
C ALA A 25 8.56 3.03 -3.38
N ASP A 26 8.86 3.25 -4.64
CA ASP A 26 8.08 2.69 -5.75
C ASP A 26 8.13 1.16 -5.76
N LEU A 27 6.96 0.55 -5.96
CA LEU A 27 6.78 -0.86 -6.24
C LEU A 27 6.48 -1.05 -7.74
N PHE A 28 6.95 -2.17 -8.29
CA PHE A 28 6.94 -2.42 -9.73
C PHE A 28 6.15 -3.68 -10.09
N ALA A 29 5.44 -3.66 -11.20
CA ALA A 29 4.82 -4.86 -11.75
C ALA A 29 5.90 -5.85 -12.22
N LEU A 30 5.81 -7.10 -11.74
CA LEU A 30 6.73 -8.17 -12.16
C LEU A 30 6.54 -8.51 -13.65
N GLN A 31 5.30 -8.47 -14.11
CA GLN A 31 4.91 -8.85 -15.46
C GLN A 31 3.76 -7.96 -15.94
N GLU A 32 3.52 -7.96 -17.25
CA GLU A 32 2.33 -7.34 -17.80
C GLU A 32 1.08 -7.91 -17.13
N THR A 33 0.18 -7.05 -16.67
CA THR A 33 -1.03 -7.45 -15.97
C THR A 33 -2.21 -6.60 -16.43
N VAL A 34 -3.24 -7.26 -16.96
CA VAL A 34 -4.49 -6.63 -17.35
C VAL A 34 -5.44 -6.61 -16.16
N LEU A 35 -5.98 -5.45 -15.85
CA LEU A 35 -7.01 -5.23 -14.84
C LEU A 35 -8.35 -5.06 -15.56
N PRO A 36 -9.22 -6.06 -15.56
CA PRO A 36 -10.54 -5.95 -16.20
C PRO A 36 -11.36 -4.80 -15.60
N ALA A 37 -12.25 -4.23 -16.40
CA ALA A 37 -13.15 -3.16 -15.98
C ALA A 37 -14.01 -3.57 -14.78
N ARG A 38 -14.17 -2.66 -13.81
CA ARG A 38 -15.04 -2.85 -12.64
C ARG A 38 -14.73 -4.10 -11.80
N GLN A 39 -13.46 -4.53 -11.77
CA GLN A 39 -13.05 -5.74 -11.04
C GLN A 39 -11.83 -5.46 -10.16
N ILE A 40 -11.66 -6.33 -9.16
CA ILE A 40 -10.48 -6.40 -8.33
C ILE A 40 -9.47 -7.33 -9.00
N SER A 41 -8.21 -6.90 -9.06
CA SER A 41 -7.11 -7.68 -9.62
C SER A 41 -5.89 -7.61 -8.72
N LYS A 42 -5.09 -8.68 -8.74
CA LYS A 42 -3.82 -8.77 -8.01
C LYS A 42 -2.66 -8.59 -8.97
N VAL A 43 -1.73 -7.71 -8.62
CA VAL A 43 -0.52 -7.46 -9.40
C VAL A 43 0.69 -7.91 -8.60
N ARG A 44 1.45 -8.82 -9.16
CA ARG A 44 2.66 -9.37 -8.53
C ARG A 44 3.81 -8.38 -8.61
N THR A 45 4.61 -8.32 -7.56
CA THR A 45 5.87 -7.57 -7.54
C THR A 45 7.11 -8.47 -7.59
N GLY A 46 6.96 -9.75 -7.25
CA GLY A 46 8.04 -10.72 -7.21
C GLY A 46 9.03 -10.53 -6.06
N ILE A 47 8.67 -9.76 -5.03
CA ILE A 47 9.53 -9.53 -3.87
C ILE A 47 8.84 -9.90 -2.56
N ALA A 48 9.64 -10.28 -1.57
CA ALA A 48 9.24 -10.42 -0.18
C ALA A 48 10.11 -9.51 0.70
N LEU A 49 9.57 -9.08 1.84
CA LEU A 49 10.24 -8.15 2.76
C LEU A 49 10.46 -8.80 4.12
N GLU A 50 11.54 -8.38 4.79
CA GLU A 50 11.73 -8.62 6.22
C GLU A 50 11.65 -7.27 6.93
N LEU A 51 10.44 -6.95 7.41
CA LEU A 51 10.20 -5.73 8.18
C LEU A 51 10.67 -5.94 9.64
N PRO A 52 11.32 -4.94 10.25
CA PRO A 52 11.65 -5.00 11.68
C PRO A 52 10.38 -5.04 12.54
N GLU A 53 10.49 -5.60 13.75
CA GLU A 53 9.44 -5.47 14.77
C GLU A 53 9.13 -4.00 15.03
N ASN A 54 7.90 -3.73 15.47
CA ASN A 54 7.37 -2.38 15.71
C ASN A 54 7.32 -1.50 14.46
N THR A 55 7.30 -2.13 13.28
CA THR A 55 7.02 -1.44 12.00
C THR A 55 5.93 -2.15 11.21
N SER A 56 5.28 -1.40 10.34
CA SER A 56 4.36 -1.93 9.32
C SER A 56 4.73 -1.37 7.95
N GLY A 57 4.55 -2.18 6.94
CA GLY A 57 4.57 -1.72 5.56
C GLY A 57 3.17 -1.30 5.13
N CYS A 58 3.06 -0.14 4.52
CA CYS A 58 1.80 0.35 3.97
C CYS A 58 1.96 0.52 2.47
N VAL A 59 1.19 -0.23 1.69
CA VAL A 59 1.12 -0.03 0.24
C VAL A 59 0.10 1.07 -0.05
N TRP A 60 0.58 2.18 -0.56
CA TRP A 60 -0.25 3.31 -0.94
C TRP A 60 -0.28 3.47 -2.45
N GLY A 61 -1.37 4.02 -2.95
CA GLY A 61 -1.49 4.35 -4.36
C GLY A 61 -0.54 5.48 -4.77
N LYS A 62 -0.23 5.50 -6.05
CA LYS A 62 0.46 6.62 -6.68
C LYS A 62 -0.56 7.54 -7.32
N SER A 63 -0.40 8.84 -7.16
CA SER A 63 -1.32 9.82 -7.77
C SER A 63 -1.45 9.63 -9.29
N SER A 64 -0.33 9.34 -9.97
CA SER A 64 -0.31 9.08 -11.41
C SER A 64 -1.09 7.83 -11.85
N VAL A 65 -1.37 6.91 -10.94
CA VAL A 65 -2.15 5.68 -11.16
C VAL A 65 -3.59 5.88 -10.69
N GLU A 66 -3.78 6.38 -9.47
CA GLU A 66 -5.11 6.52 -8.89
C GLU A 66 -5.97 7.58 -9.61
N THR A 67 -5.36 8.64 -10.14
CA THR A 67 -6.07 9.61 -10.97
C THR A 67 -6.60 9.04 -12.29
N LYS A 68 -6.11 7.87 -12.68
CA LYS A 68 -6.63 7.09 -13.82
C LYS A 68 -7.74 6.12 -13.44
N GLY A 69 -8.24 6.18 -12.21
CA GLY A 69 -9.31 5.31 -11.73
C GLY A 69 -8.85 3.93 -11.29
N ILE A 70 -7.57 3.74 -10.99
CA ILE A 70 -7.01 2.45 -10.53
C ILE A 70 -6.67 2.59 -9.04
N LYS A 71 -7.53 2.06 -8.19
CA LYS A 71 -7.48 2.23 -6.74
C LYS A 71 -6.78 1.06 -6.05
N VAL A 72 -5.79 1.36 -5.20
CA VAL A 72 -5.19 0.35 -4.31
C VAL A 72 -6.21 -0.08 -3.27
N MET A 73 -6.37 -1.39 -3.14
CA MET A 73 -7.21 -2.05 -2.15
C MET A 73 -6.32 -2.76 -1.12
N ALA A 74 -6.71 -2.76 0.15
CA ALA A 74 -5.91 -3.30 1.25
C ALA A 74 -4.54 -2.58 1.35
N GLY A 75 -3.48 -3.30 1.72
CA GLY A 75 -2.12 -2.76 1.63
C GLY A 75 -1.35 -2.70 2.94
N LEU A 76 -1.93 -3.10 4.07
CA LEU A 76 -1.19 -3.19 5.33
C LEU A 76 -0.38 -4.49 5.36
N ILE A 77 0.92 -4.38 5.59
CA ILE A 77 1.86 -5.50 5.66
C ILE A 77 2.38 -5.60 7.08
N ASP A 78 2.10 -6.71 7.72
CA ASP A 78 2.57 -7.01 9.07
C ASP A 78 4.07 -7.32 9.10
N ALA A 79 4.75 -6.94 10.17
CA ALA A 79 6.19 -7.18 10.32
C ALA A 79 6.58 -8.66 10.14
N PRO A 80 5.84 -9.66 10.65
CA PRO A 80 6.18 -11.08 10.47
C PRO A 80 5.82 -11.65 9.09
N TYR A 81 5.13 -10.91 8.22
CA TYR A 81 4.79 -11.41 6.89
C TYR A 81 6.04 -11.63 6.03
N ARG A 82 6.18 -12.82 5.45
CA ARG A 82 7.33 -13.22 4.60
C ARG A 82 6.91 -13.64 3.19
N GLY A 83 5.64 -13.48 2.85
CA GLY A 83 5.12 -13.80 1.53
C GLY A 83 5.44 -12.72 0.49
N GLU A 84 5.09 -13.00 -0.75
CA GLU A 84 5.20 -12.04 -1.84
C GLU A 84 4.34 -10.80 -1.57
N ILE A 85 4.91 -9.64 -1.84
CA ILE A 85 4.14 -8.39 -1.86
C ILE A 85 3.33 -8.35 -3.15
N ILE A 86 2.04 -8.55 -3.00
CA ILE A 86 1.07 -8.49 -4.10
C ILE A 86 0.20 -7.26 -3.88
N VAL A 87 0.11 -6.41 -4.90
CA VAL A 87 -0.73 -5.23 -4.83
C VAL A 87 -2.10 -5.52 -5.40
N CYS A 88 -3.13 -5.30 -4.59
CA CYS A 88 -4.51 -5.48 -4.99
C CYS A 88 -5.09 -4.16 -5.48
N PHE A 89 -5.71 -4.15 -6.66
CA PHE A 89 -6.31 -2.96 -7.26
C PHE A 89 -7.78 -3.19 -7.59
N TYR A 90 -8.55 -2.12 -7.54
CA TYR A 90 -9.87 -2.05 -8.15
C TYR A 90 -9.81 -1.09 -9.36
N ASN A 91 -10.27 -1.56 -10.52
CA ASN A 91 -10.40 -0.73 -11.72
C ASN A 91 -11.80 -0.09 -11.72
N LEU A 92 -11.85 1.22 -11.46
CA LEU A 92 -13.08 2.01 -11.44
C LEU A 92 -13.63 2.34 -12.84
N ASN A 93 -12.86 2.05 -13.89
CA ASN A 93 -13.21 2.37 -15.26
C ASN A 93 -14.13 1.30 -15.89
N ASP A 94 -14.82 1.69 -16.94
CA ASP A 94 -15.64 0.79 -17.76
C ASP A 94 -14.83 0.04 -18.84
N THR A 95 -13.52 0.32 -18.89
CA THR A 95 -12.57 -0.31 -19.82
C THR A 95 -11.44 -0.98 -19.06
N PRO A 96 -10.80 -2.02 -19.62
CA PRO A 96 -9.61 -2.61 -19.02
C PRO A 96 -8.47 -1.61 -18.90
N PHE A 97 -7.62 -1.80 -17.89
CA PHE A 97 -6.36 -1.08 -17.71
C PHE A 97 -5.21 -2.09 -17.67
N THR A 98 -4.09 -1.77 -18.27
CA THR A 98 -2.93 -2.65 -18.30
C THR A 98 -1.73 -2.00 -17.63
N PHE A 99 -1.14 -2.68 -16.67
CA PHE A 99 0.22 -2.38 -16.22
C PHE A 99 1.22 -3.14 -17.08
N GLU A 100 2.22 -2.45 -17.57
CA GLU A 100 3.33 -3.06 -18.29
C GLU A 100 4.33 -3.68 -17.31
N LYS A 101 5.09 -4.67 -17.77
CA LYS A 101 6.21 -5.24 -17.01
C LYS A 101 7.19 -4.15 -16.59
N GLY A 102 7.51 -4.13 -15.27
CA GLY A 102 8.45 -3.17 -14.70
C GLY A 102 7.91 -1.76 -14.53
N GLN A 103 6.63 -1.54 -14.76
CA GLN A 103 5.96 -0.26 -14.50
C GLN A 103 5.83 -0.03 -13.00
N LYS A 104 5.96 1.22 -12.56
CA LYS A 104 5.65 1.67 -11.19
C LYS A 104 4.14 1.61 -10.97
N ILE A 105 3.70 0.83 -9.99
CA ILE A 105 2.27 0.55 -9.78
C ILE A 105 1.72 1.15 -8.48
N ALA A 106 2.54 1.20 -7.44
CA ALA A 106 2.18 1.66 -6.11
C ALA A 106 3.45 2.12 -5.39
N GLN A 107 3.33 2.50 -4.13
CA GLN A 107 4.46 2.88 -3.29
C GLN A 107 4.36 2.23 -1.92
N LEU A 108 5.52 1.85 -1.37
CA LEU A 108 5.67 1.29 -0.04
C LEU A 108 6.13 2.37 0.93
N VAL A 109 5.37 2.56 2.00
CA VAL A 109 5.73 3.40 3.13
C VAL A 109 5.92 2.52 4.35
N VAL A 110 7.03 2.68 5.08
CA VAL A 110 7.27 1.95 6.33
C VAL A 110 7.03 2.89 7.50
N LEU A 111 6.14 2.50 8.41
CA LEU A 111 5.71 3.31 9.54
C LEU A 111 5.95 2.58 10.87
N PRO A 112 6.22 3.32 11.96
CA PRO A 112 6.22 2.75 13.30
C PRO A 112 4.84 2.20 13.66
N THR A 113 4.82 1.08 14.37
CA THR A 113 3.57 0.42 14.79
C THR A 113 3.60 0.13 16.28
N LEU A 114 2.54 0.49 16.96
CA LEU A 114 2.31 0.12 18.36
C LEU A 114 1.40 -1.11 18.40
N TYR A 115 1.61 -1.97 19.39
CA TYR A 115 0.79 -3.17 19.64
C TYR A 115 0.03 -3.02 20.96
N PRO A 116 -1.03 -2.17 21.01
CA PRO A 116 -1.78 -1.96 22.23
C PRO A 116 -2.61 -3.20 22.61
N THR A 117 -2.77 -3.40 23.90
CA THR A 117 -3.80 -4.29 24.42
C THR A 117 -5.10 -3.50 24.54
N PHE A 118 -6.18 -4.05 24.02
CA PHE A 118 -7.51 -3.44 24.11
C PHE A 118 -8.24 -3.98 25.33
N VAL A 119 -8.71 -3.07 26.19
CA VAL A 119 -9.48 -3.40 27.38
C VAL A 119 -10.80 -2.64 27.39
N GLU A 120 -11.87 -3.28 27.83
CA GLU A 120 -13.14 -2.61 28.06
C GLU A 120 -13.02 -1.61 29.22
N GLY A 121 -13.59 -0.42 29.06
CA GLY A 121 -13.58 0.60 30.10
C GLY A 121 -14.30 1.87 29.66
N GLU A 122 -14.53 2.75 30.65
CA GLU A 122 -15.04 4.09 30.36
C GLU A 122 -13.96 4.94 29.70
N ILE A 123 -14.36 5.75 28.71
CA ILE A 123 -13.47 6.67 28.01
C ILE A 123 -13.72 8.11 28.49
N SER A 124 -12.66 8.91 28.54
CA SER A 124 -12.75 10.31 28.91
C SER A 124 -13.53 11.12 27.87
N GLN A 125 -14.23 12.15 28.37
CA GLN A 125 -14.90 13.08 27.47
C GLN A 125 -13.96 14.15 26.94
N THR A 126 -14.23 14.60 25.72
CA THR A 126 -13.48 15.68 25.04
C THR A 126 -14.45 16.72 24.49
N GLU A 127 -13.94 17.90 24.18
CA GLU A 127 -14.74 18.96 23.54
C GLU A 127 -15.34 18.50 22.19
N ARG A 128 -14.58 17.74 21.38
CA ARG A 128 -15.07 17.19 20.12
C ARG A 128 -16.16 16.12 20.30
N ALA A 129 -16.14 15.39 21.42
CA ALA A 129 -17.08 14.30 21.73
C ALA A 129 -17.27 13.33 20.54
N GLN A 130 -18.49 13.20 20.03
CA GLN A 130 -18.84 12.32 18.93
C GLN A 130 -18.71 12.99 17.54
N GLY A 131 -18.19 14.21 17.47
CA GLY A 131 -18.07 14.96 16.21
C GLY A 131 -17.21 14.25 15.17
N GLY A 132 -17.79 13.99 14.02
CA GLY A 132 -17.15 13.38 12.84
C GLY A 132 -17.91 13.76 11.58
N PHE A 133 -17.46 13.25 10.44
CA PHE A 133 -18.16 13.38 9.13
C PHE A 133 -18.64 14.81 8.80
N GLY A 134 -17.77 15.82 8.98
CA GLY A 134 -18.09 17.20 8.69
C GLY A 134 -18.64 18.01 9.87
N SER A 135 -18.56 17.48 11.10
CA SER A 135 -18.98 18.20 12.32
C SER A 135 -18.26 19.53 12.53
N THR A 136 -17.06 19.71 11.95
CA THR A 136 -16.28 20.95 11.98
C THR A 136 -16.61 21.93 10.84
N GLY A 137 -17.60 21.60 10.03
CA GLY A 137 -18.04 22.38 8.88
C GLY A 137 -17.41 21.95 7.56
N SER A 138 -18.00 22.37 6.46
CA SER A 138 -17.59 22.06 5.09
C SER A 138 -16.96 23.27 4.36
N LYS A 139 -16.73 24.37 5.07
CA LYS A 139 -16.13 25.59 4.54
C LYS A 139 -14.91 26.02 5.35
#